data_cf22f23f534361f1fe6ac28a14be41ef
#
_entry.id   cf22f23f534361f1fe6ac28a14be41ef
#
_cell.length_a   1.000
_cell.length_b   1.000
_cell.length_c   1.000
_cell.angle_alpha   90.00
_cell.angle_beta   90.00
_cell.angle_gamma   90.00
#
_symmetry.space_group_name_H-M   'P 1'
#
loop_
_entity.id
_entity.type
_entity.pdbx_description
1 polymer ?
#
loop_
_entity_poly.entity_id
_entity_poly.type
_entity_poly.pdbx_seq_one_letter_code
_entity_poly.pdbx_strand_id
1 'polypeptide(L)'
;QAGELSQVKLDSANVVAYKEDPEFSQEIDFRTSYVQFNLTDDVMSNVNMRKAISLAMNRSALTDNILADGSAPGFGLVADGMSGDGEKTFRELNGDVSPYDPEQAKEYYDKAVEELGSAPSEVTLLVADDSVSKSVATFIQSELVTTLGLNVVIDTKTVQGRGELMDANNYQFAVTAWGADYDDAMTYLDLWTNGTPYRGNYNDADYNALISDAKTQTDDAARLDDMLKAEKKLVEEDAVVAPVYHRGSAVLTKSNVKNLISHPIGVPLEFKYASFE
;
A
#
# COMPACT_ATOMS: atom_id res chain seq x y z
N GLN A 1 -2.11 7.24 -31.20
CA GLN A 1 -1.43 7.08 -32.52
C GLN A 1 -1.67 8.26 -33.48
N ALA A 2 -2.68 9.10 -33.25
CA ALA A 2 -2.93 10.27 -34.07
C ALA A 2 -1.85 11.37 -33.94
N GLY A 3 -0.95 11.27 -33.00
CA GLY A 3 0.13 12.23 -32.80
C GLY A 3 -0.30 13.57 -32.19
N GLU A 4 -1.49 13.65 -31.64
CA GLU A 4 -2.08 14.89 -31.12
C GLU A 4 -1.65 15.23 -29.70
N LEU A 5 -1.23 14.21 -28.92
CA LEU A 5 -0.77 14.36 -27.53
C LEU A 5 0.76 14.30 -27.44
N SER A 6 1.32 15.12 -26.59
CA SER A 6 2.77 15.14 -26.27
C SER A 6 3.16 14.06 -25.29
N GLN A 7 2.26 13.74 -24.36
CA GLN A 7 2.37 12.64 -23.39
C GLN A 7 0.99 11.99 -23.24
N VAL A 8 0.99 10.69 -22.98
CA VAL A 8 -0.23 9.93 -22.69
C VAL A 8 0.03 8.89 -21.62
N LYS A 9 -0.85 8.83 -20.61
CA LYS A 9 -0.87 7.74 -19.64
C LYS A 9 -1.49 6.51 -20.30
N LEU A 10 -0.85 5.36 -20.10
CA LEU A 10 -1.29 4.07 -20.63
C LEU A 10 -2.17 3.34 -19.61
N ASP A 11 -3.16 2.63 -20.11
CA ASP A 11 -3.84 1.58 -19.36
C ASP A 11 -3.09 0.24 -19.48
N SER A 12 -3.48 -0.74 -18.70
CA SER A 12 -2.83 -2.07 -18.64
C SER A 12 -2.71 -2.74 -20.01
N ALA A 13 -3.71 -2.64 -20.86
CA ALA A 13 -3.69 -3.25 -22.19
C ALA A 13 -2.63 -2.59 -23.10
N ASN A 14 -2.46 -1.29 -22.98
CA ASN A 14 -1.48 -0.53 -23.76
C ASN A 14 -0.07 -0.63 -23.17
N VAL A 15 0.11 -0.82 -21.85
CA VAL A 15 1.45 -1.05 -21.26
C VAL A 15 2.14 -2.25 -21.90
N VAL A 16 1.42 -3.37 -22.01
CA VAL A 16 1.98 -4.59 -22.64
C VAL A 16 2.41 -4.34 -24.09
N ALA A 17 1.66 -3.51 -24.84
CA ALA A 17 1.92 -3.22 -26.23
C ALA A 17 3.09 -2.25 -26.46
N TYR A 18 3.38 -1.38 -25.49
CA TYR A 18 4.33 -0.27 -25.65
C TYR A 18 5.52 -0.30 -24.69
N LYS A 19 5.65 -1.29 -23.80
CA LYS A 19 6.75 -1.36 -22.82
C LYS A 19 8.17 -1.38 -23.43
N GLU A 20 8.30 -1.77 -24.67
CA GLU A 20 9.58 -1.78 -25.41
C GLU A 20 9.76 -0.53 -26.30
N ASP A 21 8.79 0.39 -26.30
CA ASP A 21 8.87 1.65 -27.06
C ASP A 21 9.89 2.59 -26.42
N PRO A 22 10.80 3.23 -27.18
CA PRO A 22 11.80 4.15 -26.63
C PRO A 22 11.20 5.42 -25.99
N GLU A 23 9.93 5.71 -26.23
CA GLU A 23 9.17 6.80 -25.60
C GLU A 23 8.44 6.35 -24.33
N PHE A 24 8.52 5.07 -23.98
CA PHE A 24 7.89 4.51 -22.78
C PHE A 24 8.71 4.80 -21.51
N SER A 25 8.00 5.22 -20.45
CA SER A 25 8.56 5.29 -19.10
C SER A 25 7.54 4.84 -18.06
N GLN A 26 8.05 4.36 -16.93
CA GLN A 26 7.27 4.07 -15.74
C GLN A 26 7.72 4.99 -14.61
N GLU A 27 6.75 5.48 -13.85
CA GLU A 27 6.96 6.38 -12.72
C GLU A 27 6.19 5.85 -11.52
N ILE A 28 6.77 5.89 -10.34
CA ILE A 28 6.12 5.52 -9.08
C ILE A 28 5.66 6.80 -8.38
N ASP A 29 4.37 6.89 -8.12
CA ASP A 29 3.82 7.89 -7.21
C ASP A 29 4.13 7.47 -5.77
N PHE A 30 4.45 8.40 -4.89
CA PHE A 30 4.60 8.09 -3.47
C PHE A 30 3.22 7.89 -2.82
N ARG A 31 2.51 6.86 -3.32
CA ARG A 31 1.19 6.47 -2.86
C ARG A 31 1.10 4.96 -2.71
N THR A 32 0.84 4.53 -1.48
CA THR A 32 0.67 3.11 -1.14
C THR A 32 -0.80 2.78 -0.95
N SER A 33 -1.26 1.74 -1.64
CA SER A 33 -2.51 1.06 -1.36
C SER A 33 -2.26 -0.06 -0.37
N TYR A 34 -3.09 -0.18 0.65
CA TYR A 34 -2.94 -1.16 1.72
C TYR A 34 -4.29 -1.65 2.23
N VAL A 35 -4.29 -2.86 2.77
CA VAL A 35 -5.37 -3.36 3.62
C VAL A 35 -5.17 -2.79 5.01
N GLN A 36 -6.21 -2.19 5.58
CA GLN A 36 -6.27 -1.74 6.95
C GLN A 36 -7.22 -2.61 7.74
N PHE A 37 -6.79 -3.05 8.90
CA PHE A 37 -7.59 -3.88 9.80
C PHE A 37 -8.23 -3.04 10.90
N ASN A 38 -9.45 -3.41 11.30
CA ASN A 38 -10.09 -2.88 12.50
C ASN A 38 -9.69 -3.75 13.70
N LEU A 39 -8.84 -3.23 14.56
CA LEU A 39 -8.29 -3.99 15.68
C LEU A 39 -9.31 -4.22 16.82
N THR A 40 -10.52 -3.65 16.72
CA THR A 40 -11.61 -3.87 17.66
C THR A 40 -12.68 -4.86 17.14
N ASP A 41 -12.52 -5.36 15.92
CA ASP A 41 -13.36 -6.42 15.37
C ASP A 41 -12.98 -7.78 16.00
N ASP A 42 -13.96 -8.63 16.24
CA ASP A 42 -13.76 -9.92 16.93
C ASP A 42 -12.76 -10.85 16.23
N VAL A 43 -12.68 -10.79 14.89
CA VAL A 43 -11.75 -11.60 14.08
C VAL A 43 -10.44 -10.84 13.83
N MET A 44 -10.52 -9.56 13.43
CA MET A 44 -9.35 -8.77 13.05
C MET A 44 -8.57 -8.23 14.25
N SER A 45 -9.08 -8.33 15.50
CA SER A 45 -8.29 -8.10 16.71
C SER A 45 -7.17 -9.13 16.88
N ASN A 46 -7.32 -10.33 16.31
CA ASN A 46 -6.32 -11.39 16.37
C ASN A 46 -5.13 -11.08 15.42
N VAL A 47 -3.94 -10.90 15.99
CA VAL A 47 -2.73 -10.56 15.23
C VAL A 47 -2.31 -11.66 14.25
N ASN A 48 -2.52 -12.95 14.62
CA ASN A 48 -2.19 -14.08 13.74
C ASN A 48 -3.10 -14.10 12.51
N MET A 49 -4.39 -13.73 12.66
CA MET A 49 -5.31 -13.58 11.52
C MET A 49 -4.84 -12.48 10.56
N ARG A 50 -4.42 -11.32 11.08
CA ARG A 50 -3.93 -10.22 10.24
C ARG A 50 -2.63 -10.59 9.53
N LYS A 51 -1.69 -11.26 10.21
CA LYS A 51 -0.44 -11.79 9.61
C LYS A 51 -0.76 -12.82 8.52
N ALA A 52 -1.68 -13.73 8.76
CA ALA A 52 -2.12 -14.70 7.75
C ALA A 52 -2.64 -14.00 6.49
N ILE A 53 -3.53 -13.03 6.63
CA ILE A 53 -4.07 -12.25 5.51
C ILE A 53 -2.95 -11.51 4.77
N SER A 54 -2.02 -10.87 5.51
CA SER A 54 -0.92 -10.12 4.92
C SER A 54 0.01 -11.00 4.08
N LEU A 55 0.44 -12.14 4.61
CA LEU A 55 1.40 -13.03 3.96
C LEU A 55 0.78 -13.86 2.81
N ALA A 56 -0.54 -14.03 2.79
CA ALA A 56 -1.24 -14.77 1.74
C ALA A 56 -1.35 -14.02 0.40
N MET A 57 -1.11 -12.69 0.37
CA MET A 57 -1.30 -11.87 -0.83
C MET A 57 -0.08 -11.87 -1.74
N ASN A 58 -0.18 -12.47 -2.93
CA ASN A 58 0.86 -12.43 -3.97
C ASN A 58 0.86 -11.07 -4.71
N ARG A 59 1.52 -10.10 -4.12
CA ARG A 59 1.56 -8.70 -4.59
C ARG A 59 2.14 -8.54 -5.98
N SER A 60 3.16 -9.33 -6.32
CA SER A 60 3.77 -9.32 -7.66
C SER A 60 2.77 -9.80 -8.71
N ALA A 61 2.02 -10.87 -8.43
CA ALA A 61 0.97 -11.34 -9.34
C ALA A 61 -0.14 -10.29 -9.54
N LEU A 62 -0.48 -9.51 -8.49
CA LEU A 62 -1.43 -8.41 -8.62
C LEU A 62 -0.91 -7.32 -9.57
N THR A 63 0.33 -6.85 -9.35
CA THR A 63 0.89 -5.74 -10.15
C THR A 63 1.19 -6.15 -11.57
N ASP A 64 1.70 -7.37 -11.79
CA ASP A 64 2.12 -7.84 -13.10
C ASP A 64 0.94 -8.25 -13.99
N ASN A 65 -0.12 -8.85 -13.41
CA ASN A 65 -1.18 -9.49 -14.19
C ASN A 65 -2.55 -8.79 -14.10
N ILE A 66 -2.83 -8.06 -13.01
CA ILE A 66 -4.14 -7.43 -12.80
C ILE A 66 -4.06 -5.93 -13.01
N LEU A 67 -3.14 -5.24 -12.36
CA LEU A 67 -2.96 -3.80 -12.54
C LEU A 67 -2.23 -3.51 -13.84
N ALA A 68 -1.06 -4.08 -14.05
CA ALA A 68 -0.21 -3.96 -15.24
C ALA A 68 -0.13 -2.52 -15.79
N ASP A 69 -0.11 -1.53 -14.89
CA ASP A 69 -0.21 -0.10 -15.19
C ASP A 69 1.04 0.69 -14.78
N GLY A 70 2.11 -0.02 -14.37
CA GLY A 70 3.34 0.57 -13.85
C GLY A 70 3.41 0.60 -12.33
N SER A 71 2.37 0.13 -11.62
CA SER A 71 2.41 -0.05 -10.17
C SER A 71 3.41 -1.13 -9.78
N ALA A 72 4.04 -0.96 -8.62
CA ALA A 72 4.99 -1.92 -8.03
C ALA A 72 4.36 -2.66 -6.84
N PRO A 73 4.77 -3.91 -6.55
CA PRO A 73 4.31 -4.64 -5.38
C PRO A 73 4.71 -3.91 -4.09
N GLY A 74 3.76 -3.75 -3.15
CA GLY A 74 3.99 -3.04 -1.90
C GLY A 74 4.43 -3.99 -0.79
N PHE A 75 5.72 -4.10 -0.53
CA PHE A 75 6.27 -4.91 0.56
C PHE A 75 6.49 -4.13 1.86
N GLY A 76 6.12 -2.87 1.89
CA GLY A 76 6.10 -2.00 3.05
C GLY A 76 5.09 -0.86 2.87
N LEU A 77 4.81 -0.12 3.95
CA LEU A 77 3.86 0.98 3.94
C LEU A 77 4.45 2.24 3.31
N VAL A 78 5.71 2.55 3.63
CA VAL A 78 6.43 3.67 3.02
C VAL A 78 6.71 3.32 1.56
N ALA A 79 6.33 4.20 0.64
CA ALA A 79 6.43 3.94 -0.80
C ALA A 79 7.89 3.78 -1.26
N ASP A 80 8.07 2.98 -2.30
CA ASP A 80 9.36 2.83 -2.96
C ASP A 80 9.84 4.18 -3.53
N GLY A 81 11.15 4.42 -3.43
CA GLY A 81 11.78 5.66 -3.89
C GLY A 81 11.77 6.81 -2.88
N MET A 82 11.06 6.68 -1.74
CA MET A 82 11.13 7.67 -0.68
C MET A 82 12.53 7.74 -0.05
N SER A 83 12.96 8.96 0.29
CA SER A 83 14.29 9.25 0.83
C SER A 83 14.57 8.46 2.11
N GLY A 84 15.78 7.92 2.20
CA GLY A 84 16.35 7.23 3.36
C GLY A 84 17.53 8.00 3.95
N ASP A 85 18.76 7.46 3.83
CA ASP A 85 19.99 8.03 4.42
C ASP A 85 20.76 8.98 3.48
N GLY A 86 20.21 9.28 2.30
CA GLY A 86 20.83 10.08 1.26
C GLY A 86 21.64 9.25 0.23
N GLU A 87 21.95 7.98 0.52
CA GLU A 87 22.55 7.04 -0.43
C GLU A 87 21.53 6.00 -0.89
N LYS A 88 20.65 5.56 0.02
CA LYS A 88 19.62 4.55 -0.20
C LYS A 88 18.24 5.10 0.10
N THR A 89 17.24 4.54 -0.56
CA THR A 89 15.84 4.79 -0.23
C THR A 89 15.47 4.14 1.12
N PHE A 90 14.37 4.59 1.70
CA PHE A 90 13.84 4.02 2.94
C PHE A 90 13.57 2.50 2.77
N ARG A 91 13.01 2.07 1.63
CA ARG A 91 12.73 0.67 1.36
C ARG A 91 13.99 -0.18 1.22
N GLU A 92 15.04 0.33 0.56
CA GLU A 92 16.34 -0.37 0.47
C GLU A 92 17.02 -0.56 1.81
N LEU A 93 16.75 0.31 2.80
CA LEU A 93 17.25 0.19 4.15
C LEU A 93 16.41 -0.77 5.00
N ASN A 94 15.08 -0.71 4.89
CA ASN A 94 14.19 -1.51 5.72
C ASN A 94 13.93 -2.92 5.16
N GLY A 95 14.13 -3.14 3.86
CA GLY A 95 13.81 -4.39 3.18
C GLY A 95 12.30 -4.65 3.10
N ASP A 96 11.92 -5.88 2.77
CA ASP A 96 10.54 -6.31 2.65
C ASP A 96 9.99 -6.67 4.04
N VAL A 97 9.10 -5.84 4.58
CA VAL A 97 8.47 -6.04 5.91
C VAL A 97 7.11 -6.76 5.81
N SER A 98 6.64 -7.04 4.60
CA SER A 98 5.39 -7.78 4.34
C SER A 98 5.55 -8.67 3.11
N PRO A 99 6.40 -9.72 3.16
CA PRO A 99 6.66 -10.60 2.02
C PRO A 99 5.41 -11.44 1.68
N TYR A 100 5.46 -12.10 0.51
CA TYR A 100 4.52 -13.16 0.18
C TYR A 100 5.08 -14.50 0.68
N ASP A 101 4.39 -15.12 1.62
CA ASP A 101 4.73 -16.44 2.17
C ASP A 101 3.45 -17.22 2.49
N PRO A 102 2.91 -17.99 1.52
CA PRO A 102 1.67 -18.72 1.70
C PRO A 102 1.77 -19.87 2.71
N GLU A 103 2.97 -20.43 2.95
CA GLU A 103 3.17 -21.49 3.93
C GLU A 103 3.08 -20.90 5.35
N GLN A 104 3.81 -19.82 5.61
CA GLN A 104 3.75 -19.12 6.88
C GLN A 104 2.37 -18.47 7.12
N ALA A 105 1.71 -17.98 6.05
CA ALA A 105 0.33 -17.47 6.13
C ALA A 105 -0.62 -18.53 6.70
N LYS A 106 -0.50 -19.77 6.24
CA LYS A 106 -1.31 -20.89 6.72
C LYS A 106 -1.01 -21.24 8.18
N GLU A 107 0.25 -21.22 8.59
CA GLU A 107 0.63 -21.44 9.99
C GLU A 107 0.02 -20.38 10.92
N TYR A 108 0.04 -19.11 10.52
CA TYR A 108 -0.60 -18.04 11.28
C TYR A 108 -2.13 -18.17 11.27
N TYR A 109 -2.73 -18.59 10.16
CA TYR A 109 -4.18 -18.84 10.10
C TYR A 109 -4.61 -19.95 11.05
N ASP A 110 -3.88 -21.07 11.07
CA ASP A 110 -4.18 -22.19 11.96
C ASP A 110 -4.07 -21.76 13.44
N LYS A 111 -3.07 -20.97 13.81
CA LYS A 111 -2.94 -20.37 15.15
C LYS A 111 -4.12 -19.43 15.46
N ALA A 112 -4.50 -18.58 14.52
CA ALA A 112 -5.64 -17.68 14.70
C ALA A 112 -6.94 -18.46 14.92
N VAL A 113 -7.18 -19.53 14.18
CA VAL A 113 -8.36 -20.39 14.34
C VAL A 113 -8.37 -21.07 15.73
N GLU A 114 -7.21 -21.52 16.21
CA GLU A 114 -7.08 -22.09 17.56
C GLU A 114 -7.40 -21.05 18.64
N GLU A 115 -6.87 -19.84 18.53
CA GLU A 115 -7.08 -18.74 19.49
C GLU A 115 -8.52 -18.21 19.47
N LEU A 116 -9.16 -18.16 18.29
CA LEU A 116 -10.56 -17.76 18.13
C LEU A 116 -11.56 -18.88 18.50
N GLY A 117 -11.08 -20.12 18.65
CA GLY A 117 -11.90 -21.30 18.95
C GLY A 117 -12.62 -21.90 17.75
N SER A 118 -12.68 -21.25 16.63
CA SER A 118 -13.21 -21.76 15.35
C SER A 118 -12.77 -20.88 14.18
N ALA A 119 -12.74 -21.47 12.99
CA ALA A 119 -12.55 -20.68 11.78
C ALA A 119 -13.74 -19.73 11.57
N PRO A 120 -13.48 -18.44 11.18
CA PRO A 120 -14.56 -17.54 10.83
C PRO A 120 -15.35 -18.11 9.65
N SER A 121 -16.67 -18.07 9.73
CA SER A 121 -17.53 -18.53 8.63
C SER A 121 -17.41 -17.63 7.39
N GLU A 122 -17.16 -16.34 7.64
CA GLU A 122 -17.06 -15.29 6.64
C GLU A 122 -16.37 -14.07 7.23
N VAL A 123 -15.64 -13.31 6.39
CA VAL A 123 -15.11 -11.98 6.72
C VAL A 123 -15.44 -11.01 5.60
N THR A 124 -15.61 -9.72 5.93
CA THR A 124 -16.04 -8.68 4.98
C THR A 124 -14.90 -7.72 4.65
N LEU A 125 -14.52 -7.66 3.37
CA LEU A 125 -13.56 -6.71 2.81
C LEU A 125 -14.29 -5.48 2.26
N LEU A 126 -14.13 -4.34 2.92
CA LEU A 126 -14.69 -3.06 2.51
C LEU A 126 -13.81 -2.37 1.47
N VAL A 127 -14.39 -1.96 0.34
CA VAL A 127 -13.65 -1.34 -0.78
C VAL A 127 -14.41 -0.18 -1.41
N ALA A 128 -13.71 0.67 -2.16
CA ALA A 128 -14.34 1.69 -3.00
C ALA A 128 -14.98 1.08 -4.26
N ASP A 129 -15.95 1.77 -4.85
CA ASP A 129 -16.77 1.30 -5.99
C ASP A 129 -16.14 1.53 -7.37
N ASP A 130 -14.90 2.07 -7.43
CA ASP A 130 -14.16 2.20 -8.68
C ASP A 130 -13.62 0.85 -9.21
N SER A 131 -13.30 0.81 -10.50
CA SER A 131 -12.90 -0.42 -11.18
C SER A 131 -11.60 -1.03 -10.63
N VAL A 132 -10.61 -0.20 -10.27
CA VAL A 132 -9.32 -0.66 -9.76
C VAL A 132 -9.50 -1.29 -8.37
N SER A 133 -10.22 -0.60 -7.48
CA SER A 133 -10.52 -1.11 -6.13
C SER A 133 -11.26 -2.46 -6.17
N LYS A 134 -12.21 -2.61 -7.11
CA LYS A 134 -12.92 -3.89 -7.29
C LYS A 134 -12.01 -5.01 -7.80
N SER A 135 -11.12 -4.70 -8.75
CA SER A 135 -10.16 -5.68 -9.26
C SER A 135 -9.19 -6.14 -8.16
N VAL A 136 -8.65 -5.19 -7.38
CA VAL A 136 -7.79 -5.46 -6.21
C VAL A 136 -8.53 -6.31 -5.18
N ALA A 137 -9.78 -5.97 -4.84
CA ALA A 137 -10.58 -6.72 -3.89
C ALA A 137 -10.85 -8.16 -4.35
N THR A 138 -11.19 -8.35 -5.62
CA THR A 138 -11.41 -9.67 -6.22
C THR A 138 -10.14 -10.51 -6.18
N PHE A 139 -8.98 -9.89 -6.46
CA PHE A 139 -7.70 -10.56 -6.36
C PHE A 139 -7.41 -10.98 -4.91
N ILE A 140 -7.53 -10.08 -3.93
CA ILE A 140 -7.33 -10.38 -2.51
C ILE A 140 -8.27 -11.50 -2.06
N GLN A 141 -9.55 -11.44 -2.41
CA GLN A 141 -10.52 -12.49 -2.12
C GLN A 141 -10.04 -13.85 -2.66
N SER A 142 -9.58 -13.90 -3.91
CA SER A 142 -9.09 -15.13 -4.54
C SER A 142 -7.87 -15.71 -3.81
N GLU A 143 -6.90 -14.85 -3.44
CA GLU A 143 -5.71 -15.26 -2.71
C GLU A 143 -6.05 -15.83 -1.32
N LEU A 144 -6.93 -15.15 -0.58
CA LEU A 144 -7.32 -15.58 0.76
C LEU A 144 -8.15 -16.88 0.74
N VAL A 145 -9.04 -17.05 -0.24
CA VAL A 145 -9.78 -18.31 -0.44
C VAL A 145 -8.82 -19.43 -0.81
N THR A 146 -7.91 -19.20 -1.74
CA THR A 146 -6.98 -20.23 -2.25
C THR A 146 -5.97 -20.66 -1.19
N THR A 147 -5.38 -19.70 -0.48
CA THR A 147 -4.29 -19.98 0.47
C THR A 147 -4.81 -20.42 1.83
N LEU A 148 -5.85 -19.76 2.35
CA LEU A 148 -6.33 -19.96 3.72
C LEU A 148 -7.66 -20.70 3.80
N GLY A 149 -8.40 -20.82 2.70
CA GLY A 149 -9.80 -21.28 2.74
C GLY A 149 -10.75 -20.26 3.41
N LEU A 150 -10.30 -19.01 3.58
CA LEU A 150 -11.07 -17.97 4.24
C LEU A 150 -12.13 -17.40 3.28
N ASN A 151 -13.41 -17.52 3.66
CA ASN A 151 -14.50 -16.94 2.87
C ASN A 151 -14.53 -15.42 3.05
N VAL A 152 -14.37 -14.68 1.94
CA VAL A 152 -14.33 -13.22 1.93
C VAL A 152 -15.51 -12.68 1.15
N VAL A 153 -16.32 -11.83 1.77
CA VAL A 153 -17.36 -11.05 1.10
C VAL A 153 -16.85 -9.64 0.80
N ILE A 154 -17.03 -9.19 -0.42
CA ILE A 154 -16.64 -7.86 -0.85
C ILE A 154 -17.82 -6.90 -0.63
N ASP A 155 -17.66 -5.91 0.26
CA ASP A 155 -18.61 -4.82 0.47
C ASP A 155 -18.12 -3.57 -0.28
N THR A 156 -18.88 -3.14 -1.27
CA THR A 156 -18.51 -2.03 -2.16
C THR A 156 -19.29 -0.77 -1.79
N LYS A 157 -18.58 0.33 -1.54
CA LYS A 157 -19.16 1.65 -1.21
C LYS A 157 -18.51 2.74 -2.05
N THR A 158 -19.15 3.89 -2.16
CA THR A 158 -18.46 5.09 -2.66
C THR A 158 -17.22 5.39 -1.79
N VAL A 159 -16.25 6.12 -2.30
CA VAL A 159 -15.05 6.52 -1.54
C VAL A 159 -15.45 7.21 -0.23
N GLN A 160 -16.45 8.11 -0.28
CA GLN A 160 -16.99 8.78 0.91
C GLN A 160 -17.64 7.78 1.86
N GLY A 161 -18.55 6.92 1.37
CA GLY A 161 -19.25 5.94 2.22
C GLY A 161 -18.31 4.92 2.86
N ARG A 162 -17.22 4.52 2.18
CA ARG A 162 -16.16 3.72 2.80
C ARG A 162 -15.50 4.49 3.95
N GLY A 163 -15.15 5.76 3.75
CA GLY A 163 -14.57 6.61 4.80
C GLY A 163 -15.50 6.73 6.01
N GLU A 164 -16.80 6.99 5.78
CA GLU A 164 -17.80 7.11 6.85
C GLU A 164 -17.93 5.82 7.67
N LEU A 165 -17.86 4.64 7.01
CA LEU A 165 -17.87 3.35 7.73
C LEU A 165 -16.60 3.14 8.56
N MET A 166 -15.43 3.54 8.03
CA MET A 166 -14.16 3.46 8.75
C MET A 166 -14.15 4.41 9.96
N ASP A 167 -14.63 5.64 9.81
CA ASP A 167 -14.75 6.61 10.89
C ASP A 167 -15.74 6.15 11.97
N ALA A 168 -16.81 5.48 11.56
CA ALA A 168 -17.80 4.89 12.46
C ALA A 168 -17.37 3.58 13.10
N ASN A 169 -16.16 3.08 12.80
CA ASN A 169 -15.64 1.77 13.24
C ASN A 169 -16.54 0.59 12.81
N ASN A 170 -17.25 0.73 11.69
CA ASN A 170 -18.18 -0.27 11.17
C ASN A 170 -17.61 -0.98 9.93
N TYR A 171 -16.51 -1.70 10.12
CA TYR A 171 -15.84 -2.52 9.12
C TYR A 171 -14.98 -3.57 9.83
N GLN A 172 -14.61 -4.64 9.12
CA GLN A 172 -13.64 -5.63 9.59
C GLN A 172 -12.25 -5.31 9.06
N PHE A 173 -12.09 -5.30 7.73
CA PHE A 173 -10.88 -4.82 7.08
C PHE A 173 -11.24 -4.12 5.75
N ALA A 174 -10.39 -3.19 5.32
CA ALA A 174 -10.69 -2.33 4.19
C ALA A 174 -9.47 -2.10 3.29
N VAL A 175 -9.67 -2.02 1.97
CA VAL A 175 -8.65 -1.49 1.06
C VAL A 175 -8.75 0.03 1.02
N THR A 176 -7.66 0.68 1.37
CA THR A 176 -7.52 2.13 1.31
C THR A 176 -6.15 2.52 0.80
N ALA A 177 -5.82 3.80 0.74
CA ALA A 177 -4.53 4.28 0.29
C ALA A 177 -4.13 5.58 0.98
N TRP A 178 -2.82 5.82 1.04
CA TRP A 178 -2.24 7.09 1.43
C TRP A 178 -1.22 7.53 0.40
N GLY A 179 -1.21 8.81 0.05
CA GLY A 179 -0.17 9.44 -0.75
C GLY A 179 0.66 10.35 0.12
N ALA A 180 1.98 10.36 -0.07
CA ALA A 180 2.88 11.21 0.69
C ALA A 180 2.56 12.69 0.47
N ASP A 181 2.57 13.47 1.55
CA ASP A 181 2.45 14.93 1.49
C ASP A 181 3.83 15.60 1.29
N TYR A 182 4.91 14.90 1.66
CA TYR A 182 6.30 15.31 1.54
C TYR A 182 7.22 14.08 1.48
N ASP A 183 8.47 14.25 1.00
CA ASP A 183 9.44 13.17 0.85
C ASP A 183 10.16 12.88 2.18
N ASP A 184 9.43 12.23 3.08
CA ASP A 184 9.93 11.68 4.35
C ASP A 184 8.98 10.59 4.83
N ALA A 185 9.51 9.48 5.34
CA ALA A 185 8.73 8.33 5.82
C ALA A 185 7.68 8.70 6.89
N MET A 186 7.92 9.77 7.64
CA MET A 186 7.01 10.25 8.69
C MET A 186 5.61 10.56 8.15
N THR A 187 5.46 10.96 6.87
CA THR A 187 4.15 11.21 6.25
C THR A 187 3.22 9.98 6.27
N TYR A 188 3.79 8.78 6.31
CA TYR A 188 3.05 7.52 6.47
C TYR A 188 2.93 7.09 7.92
N LEU A 189 4.02 7.22 8.68
CA LEU A 189 4.13 6.61 10.01
C LEU A 189 3.37 7.41 11.07
N ASP A 190 3.32 8.74 10.96
CA ASP A 190 2.61 9.59 11.93
C ASP A 190 1.10 9.38 11.97
N LEU A 191 0.53 8.78 10.93
CA LEU A 191 -0.90 8.52 10.82
C LEU A 191 -1.45 7.53 11.86
N TRP A 192 -0.60 6.72 12.47
CA TRP A 192 -0.97 5.56 13.29
C TRP A 192 -0.83 5.82 14.79
N THR A 193 -0.60 7.04 15.18
CA THR A 193 -0.60 7.46 16.57
C THR A 193 -2.01 7.79 17.06
N ASN A 194 -2.28 7.64 18.36
CA ASN A 194 -3.50 8.10 19.05
C ASN A 194 -4.82 7.33 18.80
N GLY A 195 -4.81 6.18 18.16
CA GLY A 195 -5.94 5.25 18.18
C GLY A 195 -7.27 5.76 17.62
N THR A 196 -7.26 6.33 16.41
CA THR A 196 -8.51 6.75 15.78
C THR A 196 -9.25 5.58 15.12
N PRO A 197 -10.59 5.56 15.06
CA PRO A 197 -11.36 4.53 14.37
C PRO A 197 -10.94 4.39 12.88
N TYR A 198 -10.75 5.50 12.19
CA TYR A 198 -10.31 5.50 10.80
C TYR A 198 -8.95 4.80 10.61
N ARG A 199 -8.11 4.73 11.64
CA ARG A 199 -6.80 4.05 11.64
C ARG A 199 -6.83 2.73 12.42
N GLY A 200 -7.97 2.05 12.43
CA GLY A 200 -8.13 0.72 13.02
C GLY A 200 -8.06 0.70 14.55
N ASN A 201 -8.12 1.86 15.21
CA ASN A 201 -7.96 2.04 16.66
C ASN A 201 -6.57 1.61 17.19
N TYR A 202 -5.55 1.61 16.34
CA TYR A 202 -4.20 1.27 16.76
C TYR A 202 -3.64 2.32 17.73
N ASN A 203 -3.27 1.89 18.93
CA ASN A 203 -2.70 2.75 19.97
C ASN A 203 -1.70 1.93 20.79
N ASP A 204 -0.49 1.82 20.30
CA ASP A 204 0.61 1.09 20.95
C ASP A 204 1.63 2.08 21.53
N ALA A 205 2.02 1.87 22.79
CA ALA A 205 2.90 2.78 23.51
C ALA A 205 4.32 2.81 22.95
N ASP A 206 4.84 1.66 22.51
CA ASP A 206 6.20 1.55 21.95
C ASP A 206 6.24 2.20 20.56
N TYR A 207 5.21 1.98 19.74
CA TYR A 207 5.08 2.67 18.46
C TYR A 207 4.99 4.19 18.63
N ASN A 208 4.15 4.65 19.55
CA ASN A 208 3.98 6.08 19.83
C ASN A 208 5.30 6.69 20.34
N ALA A 209 6.09 5.96 21.12
CA ALA A 209 7.42 6.40 21.57
C ALA A 209 8.39 6.54 20.38
N LEU A 210 8.49 5.54 19.49
CA LEU A 210 9.32 5.62 18.28
C LEU A 210 8.99 6.84 17.42
N ILE A 211 7.70 7.11 17.20
CA ILE A 211 7.26 8.28 16.41
C ILE A 211 7.57 9.60 17.14
N SER A 212 7.37 9.66 18.45
CA SER A 212 7.70 10.85 19.26
C SER A 212 9.21 11.13 19.27
N ASP A 213 10.02 10.09 19.43
CA ASP A 213 11.48 10.20 19.44
C ASP A 213 11.99 10.64 18.06
N ALA A 214 11.51 10.03 16.97
CA ALA A 214 11.84 10.43 15.61
C ALA A 214 11.48 11.89 15.30
N LYS A 215 10.39 12.43 15.87
CA LYS A 215 9.99 13.84 15.68
C LYS A 215 10.88 14.84 16.41
N THR A 216 11.52 14.44 17.48
CA THR A 216 12.35 15.32 18.34
C THR A 216 13.84 15.07 18.20
N GLN A 217 14.22 13.98 17.52
CA GLN A 217 15.59 13.59 17.30
C GLN A 217 16.32 14.61 16.41
N THR A 218 17.54 14.98 16.80
CA THR A 218 18.43 15.89 16.05
C THR A 218 19.55 15.15 15.29
N ASP A 219 19.73 13.88 15.57
CA ASP A 219 20.63 12.97 14.83
C ASP A 219 19.84 12.28 13.73
N ASP A 220 20.16 12.54 12.47
CA ASP A 220 19.42 12.02 11.32
C ASP A 220 19.47 10.50 11.25
N ALA A 221 20.58 9.86 11.62
CA ALA A 221 20.71 8.41 11.62
C ALA A 221 19.84 7.75 12.71
N ALA A 222 19.82 8.33 13.91
CA ALA A 222 18.95 7.85 14.99
C ALA A 222 17.48 8.06 14.66
N ARG A 223 17.13 9.21 14.05
CA ARG A 223 15.79 9.49 13.56
C ARG A 223 15.32 8.46 12.53
N LEU A 224 16.18 8.16 11.57
CA LEU A 224 15.88 7.16 10.53
C LEU A 224 15.70 5.77 11.14
N ASP A 225 16.55 5.37 12.08
CA ASP A 225 16.47 4.08 12.78
C ASP A 225 15.13 3.91 13.52
N ASP A 226 14.64 4.97 14.20
CA ASP A 226 13.33 4.97 14.85
C ASP A 226 12.19 4.79 13.84
N MET A 227 12.26 5.43 12.67
CA MET A 227 11.26 5.28 11.60
C MET A 227 11.29 3.88 10.97
N LEU A 228 12.47 3.28 10.76
CA LEU A 228 12.62 1.92 10.25
C LEU A 228 12.00 0.90 11.23
N LYS A 229 12.26 1.05 12.54
CA LYS A 229 11.64 0.23 13.58
C LYS A 229 10.13 0.42 13.65
N ALA A 230 9.66 1.67 13.53
CA ALA A 230 8.23 1.97 13.55
C ALA A 230 7.49 1.27 12.40
N GLU A 231 8.03 1.27 11.18
CA GLU A 231 7.39 0.55 10.06
C GLU A 231 7.38 -0.96 10.31
N LYS A 232 8.47 -1.56 10.78
CA LYS A 232 8.51 -2.99 11.14
C LYS A 232 7.48 -3.34 12.18
N LYS A 233 7.39 -2.54 13.23
CA LYS A 233 6.38 -2.75 14.29
C LYS A 233 4.97 -2.69 13.74
N LEU A 234 4.64 -1.67 12.94
CA LEU A 234 3.30 -1.46 12.40
C LEU A 234 2.87 -2.56 11.41
N VAL A 235 3.78 -2.98 10.53
CA VAL A 235 3.48 -3.85 9.38
C VAL A 235 3.80 -5.31 9.66
N GLU A 236 4.96 -5.62 10.24
CA GLU A 236 5.43 -6.99 10.44
C GLU A 236 5.02 -7.55 11.81
N GLU A 237 5.26 -6.79 12.89
CA GLU A 237 5.04 -7.28 14.25
C GLU A 237 3.54 -7.26 14.62
N ASP A 238 2.91 -6.10 14.50
CA ASP A 238 1.53 -5.88 14.92
C ASP A 238 0.53 -6.09 13.75
N ALA A 239 1.02 -6.13 12.52
CA ALA A 239 0.21 -6.33 11.31
C ALA A 239 -1.06 -5.45 11.29
N VAL A 240 -0.91 -4.17 11.64
CA VAL A 240 -2.03 -3.20 11.67
C VAL A 240 -2.52 -2.90 10.28
N VAL A 241 -1.59 -2.92 9.32
CA VAL A 241 -1.84 -2.78 7.90
C VAL A 241 -1.07 -3.84 7.11
N ALA A 242 -1.62 -4.23 5.97
CA ALA A 242 -0.92 -5.04 4.98
C ALA A 242 -0.77 -4.22 3.69
N PRO A 243 0.42 -3.70 3.38
CA PRO A 243 0.68 -3.01 2.12
C PRO A 243 0.36 -3.94 0.94
N VAL A 244 -0.18 -3.38 -0.15
CA VAL A 244 -0.61 -4.16 -1.31
C VAL A 244 0.19 -3.77 -2.55
N TYR A 245 0.19 -2.49 -2.92
CA TYR A 245 0.99 -1.99 -4.04
C TYR A 245 1.32 -0.51 -3.88
N HIS A 246 2.45 -0.09 -4.45
CA HIS A 246 2.80 1.31 -4.67
C HIS A 246 2.28 1.71 -6.03
N ARG A 247 1.48 2.79 -6.06
CA ARG A 247 0.86 3.25 -7.29
C ARG A 247 1.92 3.77 -8.24
N GLY A 248 1.88 3.28 -9.46
CA GLY A 248 2.67 3.78 -10.56
C GLY A 248 1.83 4.29 -11.70
N SER A 249 2.50 4.79 -12.70
CA SER A 249 1.93 5.13 -14.00
C SER A 249 2.91 4.79 -15.11
N ALA A 250 2.39 4.17 -16.15
CA ALA A 250 3.10 3.99 -17.40
C ALA A 250 2.70 5.09 -18.37
N VAL A 251 3.67 5.73 -18.98
CA VAL A 251 3.44 6.86 -19.90
C VAL A 251 4.25 6.70 -21.19
N LEU A 252 3.72 7.20 -22.29
CA LEU A 252 4.47 7.50 -23.51
C LEU A 252 4.66 9.00 -23.60
N THR A 253 5.92 9.44 -23.68
CA THR A 253 6.27 10.84 -23.87
C THR A 253 7.03 10.99 -25.19
N LYS A 254 6.51 11.81 -26.11
CA LYS A 254 7.19 12.03 -27.40
C LYS A 254 8.63 12.45 -27.21
N SER A 255 9.52 11.89 -28.02
CA SER A 255 10.96 12.14 -27.98
C SER A 255 11.37 13.59 -28.21
N ASN A 256 10.51 14.39 -28.85
CA ASN A 256 10.72 15.82 -29.05
C ASN A 256 10.23 16.69 -27.86
N VAL A 257 9.64 16.11 -26.82
CA VAL A 257 9.31 16.81 -25.57
C VAL A 257 10.56 16.80 -24.67
N LYS A 258 11.03 17.98 -24.30
CA LYS A 258 12.20 18.16 -23.44
C LYS A 258 11.83 18.88 -22.15
N ASN A 259 12.57 18.58 -21.08
CA ASN A 259 12.46 19.26 -19.78
C ASN A 259 11.05 19.23 -19.16
N LEU A 260 10.23 18.25 -19.53
CA LEU A 260 9.03 17.93 -18.79
C LEU A 260 9.44 17.21 -17.51
N ILE A 261 9.11 17.78 -16.35
CA ILE A 261 9.49 17.23 -15.06
C ILE A 261 8.28 16.51 -14.46
N SER A 262 8.47 15.26 -14.05
CA SER A 262 7.50 14.50 -13.27
C SER A 262 7.83 14.55 -11.78
N HIS A 263 6.81 14.64 -10.95
CA HIS A 263 6.94 14.66 -9.49
C HIS A 263 6.13 13.52 -8.88
N PRO A 264 6.72 12.72 -7.98
CA PRO A 264 6.01 11.64 -7.28
C PRO A 264 5.04 12.15 -6.21
N ILE A 265 5.13 13.44 -5.83
CA ILE A 265 4.32 14.11 -4.80
C ILE A 265 3.73 15.39 -5.37
N GLY A 266 2.49 15.69 -4.99
CA GLY A 266 1.84 16.96 -5.31
C GLY A 266 1.38 17.05 -6.76
N VAL A 267 1.81 18.10 -7.48
CA VAL A 267 1.44 18.29 -8.89
C VAL A 267 2.27 17.34 -9.76
N PRO A 268 1.65 16.40 -10.48
CA PRO A 268 2.39 15.32 -11.14
C PRO A 268 3.32 15.79 -12.27
N LEU A 269 3.04 16.91 -12.94
CA LEU A 269 3.83 17.41 -14.07
C LEU A 269 4.12 18.89 -13.93
N GLU A 270 5.38 19.27 -14.13
CA GLU A 270 5.82 20.65 -14.20
C GLU A 270 6.21 21.01 -15.65
N PHE A 271 5.52 22.02 -16.21
CA PHE A 271 5.69 22.47 -17.60
C PHE A 271 6.57 23.71 -17.73
N LYS A 272 7.05 24.30 -16.64
CA LYS A 272 7.76 25.60 -16.63
C LYS A 272 8.97 25.64 -17.58
N TYR A 273 9.67 24.54 -17.69
CA TYR A 273 10.86 24.41 -18.53
C TYR A 273 10.64 23.50 -19.75
N ALA A 274 9.42 22.99 -19.93
CA ALA A 274 9.11 22.08 -21.03
C ALA A 274 9.24 22.81 -22.38
N SER A 275 9.82 22.14 -23.35
CA SER A 275 10.00 22.65 -24.71
C SER A 275 9.82 21.53 -25.75
N PHE A 276 9.64 21.92 -27.01
CA PHE A 276 9.64 21.02 -28.16
C PHE A 276 10.89 21.25 -29.00
N GLU A 277 11.61 20.18 -29.34
CA GLU A 277 12.78 20.18 -30.22
C GLU A 277 12.55 19.37 -31.49
#